data_068ff65654b7c5caed43a1069b159b17
#
_entry.id   068ff65654b7c5caed43a1069b159b17
#
_cell.length_a   1.000
_cell.length_b   1.000
_cell.length_c   1.000
_cell.angle_alpha   90.00
_cell.angle_beta   90.00
_cell.angle_gamma   90.00
#
_symmetry.space_group_name_H-M   'P 1'
#
loop_
_entity.id
_entity.type
_entity.pdbx_description
1 polymer ?
#
loop_
_entity_poly.entity_id
_entity_poly.type
_entity_poly.pdbx_seq_one_letter_code
_entity_poly.pdbx_strand_id
1 'polypeptide(L)'
;MKKLLISILFVFIGLFAVDRIGGMLMWWVNQHTHDVSGPKIKYLVNEIHEDILLMGTSRCNSHYVPSIISDTLGVSVYHGGIDASDNIYAHYLMLNHILAIHTPKVICLEVMTSDYAKQVNPFNTISFFAPYFGINEGADSVFHLAGSYWKYQISHLY
;
A
#
# COMPACT_ATOMS: atom_id res chain seq x y z
N MET A 1 3.26 36.12 -32.55
CA MET A 1 2.30 35.19 -31.96
C MET A 1 2.63 33.72 -32.25
N LYS A 2 2.78 33.26 -33.52
CA LYS A 2 3.09 31.84 -33.84
C LYS A 2 4.33 31.28 -33.14
N LYS A 3 5.46 32.05 -33.13
CA LYS A 3 6.70 31.61 -32.45
C LYS A 3 6.53 31.44 -30.95
N LEU A 4 5.76 32.33 -30.30
CA LEU A 4 5.46 32.20 -28.85
C LEU A 4 4.65 30.96 -28.57
N LEU A 5 3.61 30.67 -29.35
CA LEU A 5 2.81 29.45 -29.18
C LEU A 5 3.63 28.17 -29.36
N ILE A 6 4.52 28.15 -30.34
CA ILE A 6 5.44 27.04 -30.58
C ILE A 6 6.37 26.85 -29.38
N SER A 7 6.95 27.94 -28.85
CA SER A 7 7.82 27.86 -27.68
C SER A 7 7.08 27.33 -26.44
N ILE A 8 5.86 27.80 -26.20
CA ILE A 8 5.02 27.30 -25.11
C ILE A 8 4.73 25.81 -25.28
N LEU A 9 4.40 25.37 -26.50
CA LEU A 9 4.15 23.95 -26.78
C LEU A 9 5.39 23.10 -26.46
N PHE A 10 6.59 23.52 -26.88
CA PHE A 10 7.82 22.80 -26.56
C PHE A 10 8.10 22.73 -25.06
N VAL A 11 7.80 23.79 -24.31
CA VAL A 11 7.93 23.79 -22.84
C VAL A 11 6.99 22.75 -22.24
N PHE A 12 5.71 22.70 -22.66
CA PHE A 12 4.76 21.71 -22.16
C PHE A 12 5.18 20.27 -22.51
N ILE A 13 5.65 20.03 -23.74
CA ILE A 13 6.15 18.71 -24.14
C ILE A 13 7.37 18.33 -23.29
N GLY A 14 8.29 19.26 -23.04
CA GLY A 14 9.46 19.03 -22.19
C GLY A 14 9.08 18.70 -20.76
N LEU A 15 8.16 19.46 -20.16
CA LEU A 15 7.66 19.19 -18.81
C LEU A 15 6.96 17.82 -18.72
N PHE A 16 6.13 17.49 -19.70
CA PHE A 16 5.47 16.20 -19.77
C PHE A 16 6.47 15.04 -19.91
N ALA A 17 7.51 15.20 -20.73
CA ALA A 17 8.53 14.17 -20.88
C ALA A 17 9.33 13.97 -19.59
N VAL A 18 9.72 15.05 -18.90
CA VAL A 18 10.43 14.98 -17.60
C VAL A 18 9.53 14.30 -16.56
N ASP A 19 8.26 14.63 -16.52
CA ASP A 19 7.26 14.02 -15.64
C ASP A 19 7.17 12.50 -15.87
N ARG A 20 7.02 12.08 -17.14
CA ARG A 20 6.93 10.63 -17.48
C ARG A 20 8.21 9.88 -17.17
N ILE A 21 9.38 10.43 -17.48
CA ILE A 21 10.68 9.83 -17.16
C ILE A 21 10.87 9.74 -15.65
N GLY A 22 10.51 10.78 -14.91
CA GLY A 22 10.57 10.78 -13.45
C GLY A 22 9.69 9.70 -12.83
N GLY A 23 8.47 9.55 -13.35
CA GLY A 23 7.55 8.50 -12.93
C GLY A 23 8.07 7.09 -13.20
N MET A 24 8.57 6.85 -14.42
CA MET A 24 9.18 5.56 -14.76
C MET A 24 10.38 5.23 -13.86
N LEU A 25 11.21 6.21 -13.55
CA LEU A 25 12.35 6.05 -12.65
C LEU A 25 11.89 5.73 -11.22
N MET A 26 10.90 6.46 -10.70
CA MET A 26 10.31 6.20 -9.38
C MET A 26 9.70 4.80 -9.31
N TRP A 27 8.95 4.40 -10.33
CA TRP A 27 8.39 3.06 -10.41
C TRP A 27 9.49 2.00 -10.44
N TRP A 28 10.56 2.20 -11.24
CA TRP A 28 11.69 1.28 -11.29
C TRP A 28 12.41 1.18 -9.95
N VAL A 29 12.68 2.30 -9.30
CA VAL A 29 13.27 2.34 -7.94
C VAL A 29 12.39 1.57 -6.96
N ASN A 30 11.09 1.81 -6.95
CA ASN A 30 10.16 1.11 -6.05
C ASN A 30 10.19 -0.42 -6.25
N GLN A 31 10.32 -0.89 -7.51
CA GLN A 31 10.43 -2.32 -7.80
C GLN A 31 11.76 -2.95 -7.34
N HIS A 32 12.82 -2.14 -7.22
CA HIS A 32 14.17 -2.61 -6.86
C HIS A 32 14.59 -2.19 -5.46
N THR A 33 13.74 -1.48 -4.72
CA THR A 33 14.01 -1.13 -3.32
C THR A 33 13.85 -2.39 -2.46
N HIS A 34 14.88 -2.71 -1.73
CA HIS A 34 14.90 -3.80 -0.75
C HIS A 34 14.32 -3.38 0.62
N ASP A 35 13.38 -2.44 0.63
CA ASP A 35 12.64 -2.17 1.85
C ASP A 35 11.85 -3.41 2.26
N VAL A 36 11.95 -3.78 3.52
CA VAL A 36 11.34 -5.00 4.07
C VAL A 36 9.82 -4.99 3.86
N SER A 37 9.20 -3.82 3.83
CA SER A 37 7.76 -3.66 3.67
C SER A 37 7.29 -3.81 2.23
N GLY A 38 8.04 -3.35 1.24
CA GLY A 38 7.66 -3.35 -0.17
C GLY A 38 7.36 -4.75 -0.74
N PRO A 39 8.27 -5.72 -0.66
CA PRO A 39 8.02 -7.10 -1.10
C PRO A 39 6.85 -7.76 -0.37
N LYS A 40 6.70 -7.48 0.94
CA LYS A 40 5.61 -8.00 1.75
C LYS A 40 4.25 -7.46 1.30
N ILE A 41 4.13 -6.15 1.08
CA ILE A 41 2.91 -5.53 0.58
C ILE A 41 2.58 -6.05 -0.81
N LYS A 42 3.58 -6.16 -1.69
CA LYS A 42 3.40 -6.72 -3.03
C LYS A 42 2.82 -8.13 -2.99
N TYR A 43 3.34 -8.99 -2.12
CA TYR A 43 2.82 -10.33 -1.93
C TYR A 43 1.36 -10.31 -1.42
N LEU A 44 1.09 -9.53 -0.37
CA LEU A 44 -0.24 -9.40 0.21
C LEU A 44 -1.30 -8.90 -0.78
N VAL A 45 -0.91 -8.02 -1.69
CA VAL A 45 -1.84 -7.39 -2.65
C VAL A 45 -2.04 -8.21 -3.91
N ASN A 46 -1.08 -9.10 -4.28
CA ASN A 46 -1.13 -9.79 -5.57
C ASN A 46 -1.09 -11.32 -5.50
N GLU A 47 -0.57 -11.90 -4.43
CA GLU A 47 -0.16 -13.31 -4.44
C GLU A 47 -0.66 -14.13 -3.24
N ILE A 48 -1.22 -13.49 -2.21
CA ILE A 48 -1.63 -14.16 -0.98
C ILE A 48 -2.64 -15.28 -1.24
N HIS A 49 -2.44 -16.43 -0.59
CA HIS A 49 -3.29 -17.61 -0.74
C HIS A 49 -3.40 -18.46 0.54
N GLU A 50 -2.84 -17.99 1.66
CA GLU A 50 -2.80 -18.73 2.92
C GLU A 50 -4.14 -18.74 3.62
N ASP A 51 -4.34 -19.80 4.42
CA ASP A 51 -5.55 -20.04 5.20
C ASP A 51 -5.70 -19.08 6.38
N ILE A 52 -4.57 -18.74 7.03
CA ILE A 52 -4.55 -17.81 8.16
C ILE A 52 -3.67 -16.61 7.81
N LEU A 53 -4.24 -15.42 8.00
CA LEU A 53 -3.55 -14.16 7.85
C LEU A 53 -3.37 -13.49 9.22
N LEU A 54 -2.13 -13.22 9.60
CA LEU A 54 -1.81 -12.39 10.74
C LEU A 54 -1.61 -10.95 10.25
N MET A 55 -2.39 -10.01 10.74
CA MET A 55 -2.31 -8.58 10.39
C MET A 55 -1.98 -7.76 11.63
N GLY A 56 -1.29 -6.65 11.45
CA GLY A 56 -0.95 -5.73 12.53
C GLY A 56 0.26 -4.89 12.21
N THR A 57 0.80 -4.27 13.23
CA THR A 57 1.95 -3.38 13.18
C THR A 57 3.28 -4.13 13.36
N SER A 58 4.33 -3.40 13.75
CA SER A 58 5.64 -3.97 14.13
C SER A 58 5.54 -5.01 15.23
N ARG A 59 4.55 -4.93 16.11
CA ARG A 59 4.32 -5.96 17.15
C ARG A 59 3.85 -7.27 16.55
N CYS A 60 2.93 -7.22 15.60
CA CYS A 60 2.58 -8.40 14.82
C CYS A 60 3.84 -8.96 14.16
N ASN A 61 4.63 -8.09 13.53
CA ASN A 61 5.87 -8.46 12.84
C ASN A 61 6.90 -9.14 13.75
N SER A 62 6.98 -8.77 15.02
CA SER A 62 8.03 -9.22 15.94
C SER A 62 7.61 -10.34 16.89
N HIS A 63 6.31 -10.50 17.16
CA HIS A 63 5.86 -11.39 18.23
C HIS A 63 5.17 -12.68 17.76
N TYR A 64 4.74 -12.74 16.50
CA TYR A 64 4.13 -13.95 15.97
C TYR A 64 5.08 -14.69 15.04
N VAL A 65 5.17 -16.00 15.20
CA VAL A 65 6.01 -16.89 14.40
C VAL A 65 5.11 -17.80 13.58
N PRO A 66 4.88 -17.47 12.28
CA PRO A 66 3.94 -18.21 11.43
C PRO A 66 4.23 -19.71 11.33
N SER A 67 5.50 -20.10 11.29
CA SER A 67 5.90 -21.51 11.20
C SER A 67 5.40 -22.32 12.40
N ILE A 68 5.50 -21.78 13.62
CA ILE A 68 5.02 -22.47 14.82
C ILE A 68 3.50 -22.68 14.76
N ILE A 69 2.77 -21.65 14.31
CA ILE A 69 1.31 -21.73 14.17
C ILE A 69 0.93 -22.74 13.07
N SER A 70 1.61 -22.65 11.93
CA SER A 70 1.40 -23.55 10.79
C SER A 70 1.66 -25.00 11.16
N ASP A 71 2.79 -25.28 11.81
CA ASP A 71 3.17 -26.63 12.24
C ASP A 71 2.18 -27.21 13.28
N THR A 72 1.67 -26.34 14.17
CA THR A 72 0.74 -26.76 15.23
C THR A 72 -0.65 -27.05 14.68
N LEU A 73 -1.14 -26.24 13.74
CA LEU A 73 -2.51 -26.31 13.23
C LEU A 73 -2.64 -27.10 11.92
N GLY A 74 -1.52 -27.38 11.24
CA GLY A 74 -1.53 -28.07 9.96
C GLY A 74 -2.13 -27.26 8.81
N VAL A 75 -2.04 -25.92 8.87
CA VAL A 75 -2.60 -25.00 7.89
C VAL A 75 -1.56 -23.95 7.46
N SER A 76 -1.75 -23.34 6.30
CA SER A 76 -0.88 -22.28 5.83
C SER A 76 -1.13 -20.96 6.58
N VAL A 77 -0.06 -20.27 6.96
CA VAL A 77 -0.12 -19.03 7.74
C VAL A 77 0.80 -18.00 7.12
N TYR A 78 0.28 -16.81 6.84
CA TYR A 78 1.09 -15.69 6.40
C TYR A 78 1.16 -14.57 7.42
N HIS A 79 2.32 -13.93 7.45
CA HIS A 79 2.62 -12.84 8.36
C HIS A 79 2.51 -11.49 7.63
N GLY A 80 1.36 -10.85 7.72
CA GLY A 80 1.04 -9.59 7.10
C GLY A 80 1.29 -8.34 7.97
N GLY A 81 2.04 -8.46 9.06
CA GLY A 81 2.42 -7.30 9.89
C GLY A 81 3.31 -6.34 9.12
N ILE A 82 3.01 -5.04 9.18
CA ILE A 82 3.77 -3.97 8.52
C ILE A 82 4.19 -2.97 9.58
N ASP A 83 5.49 -2.67 9.60
CA ASP A 83 6.04 -1.69 10.53
C ASP A 83 5.49 -0.29 10.22
N ALA A 84 5.28 0.50 11.27
CA ALA A 84 4.72 1.85 11.19
C ALA A 84 3.33 1.96 10.54
N SER A 85 2.56 0.88 10.51
CA SER A 85 1.16 0.87 10.05
C SER A 85 0.15 1.10 11.19
N ASP A 86 0.47 1.94 12.17
CA ASP A 86 -0.31 2.19 13.40
C ASP A 86 -1.61 2.96 13.13
N ASN A 87 -2.41 2.46 12.19
CA ASN A 87 -3.61 3.15 11.76
C ASN A 87 -4.63 2.16 11.19
N ILE A 88 -5.86 2.26 11.65
CA ILE A 88 -6.96 1.43 11.18
C ILE A 88 -7.19 1.57 9.66
N TYR A 89 -6.91 2.73 9.07
CA TYR A 89 -7.00 2.93 7.63
C TYR A 89 -6.01 2.05 6.86
N ALA A 90 -4.78 1.90 7.35
CA ALA A 90 -3.77 1.03 6.72
C ALA A 90 -4.21 -0.43 6.75
N HIS A 91 -4.71 -0.90 7.90
CA HIS A 91 -5.23 -2.26 8.03
C HIS A 91 -6.45 -2.51 7.15
N TYR A 92 -7.38 -1.55 7.11
CA TYR A 92 -8.58 -1.67 6.29
C TYR A 92 -8.26 -1.63 4.79
N LEU A 93 -7.33 -0.76 4.38
CA LEU A 93 -6.84 -0.67 3.00
C LEU A 93 -6.20 -2.00 2.56
N MET A 94 -5.28 -2.54 3.36
CA MET A 94 -4.64 -3.82 3.10
C MET A 94 -5.67 -4.95 3.00
N LEU A 95 -6.61 -5.00 3.92
CA LEU A 95 -7.66 -6.01 3.93
C LEU A 95 -8.52 -5.96 2.65
N ASN A 96 -8.89 -4.78 2.17
CA ASN A 96 -9.65 -4.65 0.93
C ASN A 96 -8.88 -5.18 -0.28
N HIS A 97 -7.58 -4.92 -0.36
CA HIS A 97 -6.74 -5.49 -1.43
C HIS A 97 -6.70 -7.03 -1.34
N ILE A 98 -6.46 -7.56 -0.15
CA ILE A 98 -6.39 -9.02 0.07
C ILE A 98 -7.70 -9.70 -0.31
N LEU A 99 -8.83 -9.20 0.19
CA LEU A 99 -10.14 -9.79 -0.05
C LEU A 99 -10.60 -9.71 -1.51
N ALA A 100 -9.97 -8.85 -2.31
CA ALA A 100 -10.23 -8.80 -3.75
C ALA A 100 -9.63 -9.99 -4.51
N ILE A 101 -8.59 -10.66 -3.97
CA ILE A 101 -7.88 -11.76 -4.62
C ILE A 101 -8.04 -13.09 -3.87
N HIS A 102 -8.12 -13.05 -2.54
CA HIS A 102 -8.21 -14.23 -1.68
C HIS A 102 -9.01 -13.95 -0.42
N THR A 103 -9.75 -14.96 0.04
CA THR A 103 -10.47 -14.91 1.32
C THR A 103 -9.83 -15.91 2.29
N PRO A 104 -8.99 -15.46 3.23
CA PRO A 104 -8.43 -16.31 4.26
C PRO A 104 -9.54 -16.93 5.12
N LYS A 105 -9.33 -18.12 5.63
CA LYS A 105 -10.27 -18.78 6.57
C LYS A 105 -10.31 -18.06 7.91
N VAL A 106 -9.17 -17.51 8.34
CA VAL A 106 -9.04 -16.77 9.59
C VAL A 106 -8.16 -15.55 9.37
N ILE A 107 -8.59 -14.41 9.89
CA ILE A 107 -7.80 -13.18 9.97
C ILE A 107 -7.62 -12.84 11.45
N CYS A 108 -6.36 -12.80 11.89
CA CYS A 108 -5.98 -12.35 13.22
C CYS A 108 -5.43 -10.93 13.12
N LEU A 109 -6.19 -9.94 13.56
CA LEU A 109 -5.77 -8.54 13.57
C LEU A 109 -5.27 -8.16 14.96
N GLU A 110 -3.99 -7.85 15.07
CA GLU A 110 -3.39 -7.26 16.26
C GLU A 110 -3.66 -5.74 16.24
N VAL A 111 -4.32 -5.25 17.27
CA VAL A 111 -4.72 -3.84 17.38
C VAL A 111 -4.37 -3.25 18.75
N MET A 112 -4.11 -1.96 18.77
CA MET A 112 -4.02 -1.15 19.98
C MET A 112 -5.10 -0.06 20.00
N THR A 113 -5.33 0.49 21.17
CA THR A 113 -6.20 1.67 21.33
C THR A 113 -5.72 2.87 20.52
N SER A 114 -4.41 3.02 20.33
CA SER A 114 -3.80 4.05 19.48
C SER A 114 -4.18 3.94 18.01
N ASP A 115 -4.46 2.74 17.52
CA ASP A 115 -4.79 2.51 16.10
C ASP A 115 -6.15 3.12 15.73
N TYR A 116 -7.01 3.32 16.72
CA TYR A 116 -8.30 4.00 16.60
C TYR A 116 -8.24 5.50 16.91
N ALA A 117 -7.09 6.00 17.36
CA ALA A 117 -6.94 7.43 17.63
C ALA A 117 -7.00 8.23 16.31
N LYS A 118 -7.61 9.42 16.39
CA LYS A 118 -7.64 10.31 15.23
C LYS A 118 -6.22 10.74 14.87
N GLN A 119 -5.75 10.27 13.75
CA GLN A 119 -4.43 10.61 13.22
C GLN A 119 -4.40 12.06 12.72
N VAL A 120 -3.34 12.79 13.05
CA VAL A 120 -3.12 14.16 12.57
C VAL A 120 -2.85 14.16 11.05
N ASN A 121 -2.13 13.14 10.57
CA ASN A 121 -1.82 12.97 9.15
C ASN A 121 -1.88 11.48 8.76
N PRO A 122 -3.06 10.94 8.49
CA PRO A 122 -3.23 9.54 8.11
C PRO A 122 -2.55 9.19 6.78
N PHE A 123 -2.24 10.21 5.94
CA PHE A 123 -1.54 10.01 4.67
C PHE A 123 -0.22 9.27 4.84
N ASN A 124 0.61 9.65 5.82
CA ASN A 124 1.93 9.04 6.00
C ASN A 124 1.84 7.52 6.27
N THR A 125 0.78 7.10 6.96
CA THR A 125 0.59 5.70 7.35
C THR A 125 0.06 4.82 6.22
N ILE A 126 -0.67 5.39 5.27
CA ILE A 126 -1.24 4.65 4.13
C ILE A 126 -0.47 4.86 2.82
N SER A 127 0.54 5.72 2.83
CA SER A 127 1.35 6.03 1.63
C SER A 127 2.08 4.82 1.04
N PHE A 128 2.33 3.78 1.84
CA PHE A 128 2.88 2.50 1.36
C PHE A 128 2.01 1.85 0.27
N PHE A 129 0.72 2.13 0.29
CA PHE A 129 -0.24 1.61 -0.67
C PHE A 129 -0.48 2.52 -1.87
N ALA A 130 0.15 3.71 -1.92
CA ALA A 130 -0.01 4.64 -3.03
C ALA A 130 0.26 4.00 -4.42
N PRO A 131 1.25 3.10 -4.59
CA PRO A 131 1.47 2.41 -5.86
C PRO A 131 0.32 1.48 -6.29
N TYR A 132 -0.58 1.13 -5.38
CA TYR A 132 -1.73 0.24 -5.61
C TYR A 132 -3.06 1.01 -5.73
N PHE A 133 -3.02 2.33 -5.72
CA PHE A 133 -4.18 3.18 -5.96
C PHE A 133 -4.73 2.93 -7.38
N GLY A 134 -6.06 2.89 -7.52
CA GLY A 134 -6.71 2.64 -8.80
C GLY A 134 -6.86 1.16 -9.19
N ILE A 135 -6.31 0.23 -8.39
CA ILE A 135 -6.43 -1.22 -8.65
C ILE A 135 -7.75 -1.78 -8.12
N ASN A 136 -8.24 -1.26 -7.00
CA ASN A 136 -9.43 -1.75 -6.31
C ASN A 136 -10.26 -0.58 -5.77
N GLU A 137 -11.47 -0.39 -6.30
CA GLU A 137 -12.37 0.70 -5.88
C GLU A 137 -12.71 0.67 -4.39
N GLY A 138 -12.86 -0.53 -3.79
CA GLY A 138 -13.09 -0.69 -2.37
C GLY A 138 -11.92 -0.19 -1.52
N ALA A 139 -10.71 -0.48 -1.95
CA ALA A 139 -9.49 0.03 -1.33
C ALA A 139 -9.35 1.55 -1.55
N ASP A 140 -9.63 2.04 -2.74
CA ASP A 140 -9.53 3.47 -3.07
C ASP A 140 -10.44 4.35 -2.22
N SER A 141 -11.59 3.83 -1.78
CA SER A 141 -12.48 4.53 -0.85
C SER A 141 -11.79 4.93 0.46
N VAL A 142 -10.81 4.16 0.91
CA VAL A 142 -10.04 4.43 2.13
C VAL A 142 -9.19 5.68 1.99
N PHE A 143 -8.64 5.93 0.81
CA PHE A 143 -7.87 7.15 0.55
C PHE A 143 -8.74 8.40 0.64
N HIS A 144 -10.02 8.30 0.29
CA HIS A 144 -10.99 9.39 0.52
C HIS A 144 -11.24 9.62 2.00
N LEU A 145 -11.43 8.54 2.78
CA LEU A 145 -11.67 8.63 4.22
C LEU A 145 -10.47 9.19 4.98
N ALA A 146 -9.26 8.80 4.55
CA ALA A 146 -8.01 9.28 5.15
C ALA A 146 -7.71 10.76 4.84
N GLY A 147 -8.39 11.35 3.86
CA GLY A 147 -8.14 12.70 3.37
C GLY A 147 -6.95 12.75 2.40
N SER A 148 -6.72 13.92 1.82
CA SER A 148 -5.61 14.10 0.86
C SER A 148 -5.68 13.21 -0.40
N TYR A 149 -6.86 12.78 -0.80
CA TYR A 149 -7.12 11.94 -1.96
C TYR A 149 -6.43 12.42 -3.25
N TRP A 150 -6.39 13.73 -3.47
CA TRP A 150 -5.73 14.32 -4.62
C TRP A 150 -4.23 13.99 -4.73
N LYS A 151 -3.55 13.74 -3.59
CA LYS A 151 -2.14 13.34 -3.57
C LYS A 151 -1.94 11.95 -4.15
N TYR A 152 -2.90 11.05 -3.91
CA TYR A 152 -2.86 9.70 -4.47
C TYR A 152 -3.20 9.69 -5.95
N GLN A 153 -4.13 10.53 -6.39
CA GLN A 153 -4.40 10.71 -7.81
C GLN A 153 -3.18 11.18 -8.59
N ILE A 154 -2.38 12.09 -8.01
CA ILE A 154 -1.13 12.52 -8.63
C ILE A 154 -0.10 11.39 -8.62
N SER A 155 0.05 10.67 -7.51
CA SER A 155 1.02 9.58 -7.40
C SER A 155 0.70 8.40 -8.33
N HIS A 156 -0.58 8.17 -8.64
CA HIS A 156 -1.01 7.12 -9.57
C HIS A 156 -0.65 7.43 -11.04
N LEU A 157 -0.36 8.69 -11.37
CA LEU A 157 0.11 9.06 -12.71
C LEU A 157 1.56 8.61 -13.00
N TYR A 158 2.24 8.08 -12.02
CA TYR A 158 3.58 7.54 -12.06
C TYR A 158 3.59 6.04 -11.77
#